data_488576fe1e224c1716aa0da87f08a9b0
#
_entry.id   488576fe1e224c1716aa0da87f08a9b0
#
_cell.length_a   1.000
_cell.length_b   1.000
_cell.length_c   1.000
_cell.angle_alpha   90.00
_cell.angle_beta   90.00
_cell.angle_gamma   90.00
#
_symmetry.space_group_name_H-M   'P 1'
#
loop_
_entity.id
_entity.type
_entity.pdbx_description
1 polymer ?
#
loop_
_entity_poly.entity_id
_entity_poly.type
_entity_poly.pdbx_seq_one_letter_code
_entity_poly.pdbx_strand_id
1 'polypeptide(L)'
;MPEDVLFVCKGPGMNIWDDDWGTQVEDWSGGGGLAKGLVPSGPQLGATLYELERGNFMVFHFHHGSEELLVVLRGRPTLRTLDGERQLDEGEAVHFPAGPAGAHEIRNDTDETVRYLVAGIRVSPEIVEYPDLKKATGQSKHGLFFIHDVEEDA
;
A
#
# COMPACT_ATOMS: atom_id res chain seq x y z
N MET A 1 -19.94 13.07 27.77
CA MET A 1 -19.14 12.65 26.60
C MET A 1 -17.69 12.95 26.92
N PRO A 2 -16.80 11.98 26.83
CA PRO A 2 -15.38 12.26 27.03
C PRO A 2 -14.90 13.23 25.94
N GLU A 3 -14.10 14.24 26.33
CA GLU A 3 -13.56 15.26 25.42
C GLU A 3 -12.70 14.69 24.29
N ASP A 4 -12.28 13.43 24.39
CA ASP A 4 -11.42 12.74 23.43
C ASP A 4 -12.12 12.35 22.12
N VAL A 5 -13.43 12.36 22.07
CA VAL A 5 -14.20 12.02 20.85
C VAL A 5 -14.28 13.20 19.87
N LEU A 6 -13.99 14.42 20.34
CA LEU A 6 -14.05 15.64 19.53
C LEU A 6 -12.77 15.93 18.72
N PHE A 7 -11.70 15.15 18.92
CA PHE A 7 -10.42 15.38 18.23
C PHE A 7 -10.36 14.82 16.79
N VAL A 8 -11.26 13.96 16.42
CA VAL A 8 -11.24 13.28 15.12
C VAL A 8 -11.58 14.20 13.94
N CYS A 9 -12.20 15.37 14.20
CA CYS A 9 -12.67 16.26 13.15
C CYS A 9 -12.06 17.67 13.18
N LYS A 10 -10.95 17.91 13.89
CA LYS A 10 -10.38 19.26 14.05
C LYS A 10 -9.33 19.69 13.02
N GLY A 11 -8.97 18.82 12.07
CA GLY A 11 -8.14 19.22 10.95
C GLY A 11 -8.93 19.42 9.68
N PRO A 12 -8.47 20.24 8.73
CA PRO A 12 -9.03 20.20 7.38
C PRO A 12 -8.86 18.77 6.85
N GLY A 13 -9.96 18.16 6.41
CA GLY A 13 -9.91 16.85 5.75
C GLY A 13 -8.96 16.93 4.54
N MET A 14 -8.24 15.86 4.25
CA MET A 14 -7.45 15.78 3.04
C MET A 14 -8.37 15.41 1.87
N ASN A 15 -8.25 16.14 0.78
CA ASN A 15 -8.96 15.81 -0.45
C ASN A 15 -8.13 14.81 -1.26
N ILE A 16 -8.72 13.68 -1.60
CA ILE A 16 -8.04 12.64 -2.39
C ILE A 16 -7.71 13.07 -3.83
N TRP A 17 -8.28 14.17 -4.28
CA TRP A 17 -8.03 14.74 -5.61
C TRP A 17 -6.99 15.86 -5.62
N ASP A 18 -6.54 16.31 -4.45
CA ASP A 18 -5.49 17.32 -4.37
C ASP A 18 -4.15 16.75 -4.85
N ASP A 19 -3.43 17.57 -5.63
CA ASP A 19 -2.11 17.23 -6.16
C ASP A 19 -0.96 17.69 -5.24
N ASP A 20 -1.25 18.00 -4.00
CA ASP A 20 -0.23 18.26 -2.98
C ASP A 20 0.29 16.94 -2.39
N TRP A 21 1.34 16.43 -2.99
CA TRP A 21 2.01 15.19 -2.62
C TRP A 21 3.20 15.48 -1.71
N GLY A 22 3.05 15.22 -0.44
CA GLY A 22 4.12 15.44 0.54
C GLY A 22 5.31 14.50 0.41
N THR A 23 5.19 13.38 -0.31
CA THR A 23 6.23 12.35 -0.35
C THR A 23 6.29 11.68 -1.72
N GLN A 24 7.48 11.69 -2.32
CA GLN A 24 7.82 10.80 -3.42
C GLN A 24 8.38 9.50 -2.82
N VAL A 25 7.82 8.38 -3.21
CA VAL A 25 8.32 7.06 -2.80
C VAL A 25 9.26 6.56 -3.88
N GLU A 26 10.53 6.43 -3.55
CA GLU A 26 11.47 5.61 -4.30
C GLU A 26 11.62 4.30 -3.54
N ASP A 27 11.15 3.23 -4.13
CA ASP A 27 11.26 1.92 -3.52
C ASP A 27 12.66 1.33 -3.82
N TRP A 28 13.27 0.76 -2.81
CA TRP A 28 14.55 0.03 -2.94
C TRP A 28 14.49 -1.15 -3.93
N SER A 29 13.30 -1.60 -4.31
CA SER A 29 13.05 -2.64 -5.31
C SER A 29 13.09 -2.13 -6.76
N GLY A 30 13.26 -0.81 -6.98
CA GLY A 30 13.20 -0.16 -8.28
C GLY A 30 11.80 0.33 -8.67
N GLY A 31 10.79 0.10 -7.85
CA GLY A 31 9.47 0.70 -7.97
C GLY A 31 9.46 2.14 -7.52
N GLY A 32 8.32 2.76 -7.55
CA GLY A 32 8.14 4.11 -7.06
C GLY A 32 6.85 4.76 -7.53
N GLY A 33 6.59 5.92 -7.01
CA GLY A 33 5.41 6.71 -7.27
C GLY A 33 5.26 7.81 -6.24
N LEU A 34 4.11 8.45 -6.22
CA LEU A 34 3.75 9.40 -5.17
C LEU A 34 2.91 8.71 -4.10
N ALA A 35 3.11 9.05 -2.84
CA ALA A 35 2.34 8.53 -1.74
C ALA A 35 1.94 9.62 -0.74
N LYS A 36 0.73 9.52 -0.23
CA LYS A 36 0.16 10.45 0.75
C LYS A 36 -0.58 9.69 1.82
N GLY A 37 -0.12 9.74 3.05
CA GLY A 37 -0.82 9.16 4.19
C GLY A 37 -2.07 9.94 4.54
N LEU A 38 -3.23 9.28 4.56
CA LEU A 38 -4.51 9.88 4.89
C LEU A 38 -4.86 9.77 6.38
N VAL A 39 -4.25 8.82 7.07
CA VAL A 39 -4.43 8.58 8.52
C VAL A 39 -3.06 8.53 9.19
N PRO A 40 -2.39 9.68 9.38
CA PRO A 40 -0.99 9.69 9.83
C PRO A 40 -0.77 9.18 11.25
N SER A 41 -1.78 9.25 12.10
CA SER A 41 -1.67 8.88 13.53
C SER A 41 -2.74 7.90 14.02
N GLY A 42 -3.43 7.22 13.12
CA GLY A 42 -4.40 6.19 13.51
C GLY A 42 -3.73 5.02 14.23
N PRO A 43 -4.23 4.58 15.39
CA PRO A 43 -3.63 3.45 16.10
C PRO A 43 -3.86 2.10 15.42
N GLN A 44 -4.90 1.96 14.66
CA GLN A 44 -5.31 0.71 14.00
C GLN A 44 -5.49 0.85 12.49
N LEU A 45 -6.15 1.90 12.03
CA LEU A 45 -6.38 2.14 10.61
C LEU A 45 -5.16 2.79 9.98
N GLY A 46 -4.67 2.23 8.88
CA GLY A 46 -3.78 2.88 7.93
C GLY A 46 -4.52 3.17 6.63
N ALA A 47 -4.26 4.30 6.02
CA ALA A 47 -4.76 4.60 4.68
C ALA A 47 -3.73 5.46 3.95
N THR A 48 -3.41 5.06 2.74
CA THR A 48 -2.43 5.74 1.89
C THR A 48 -2.99 5.89 0.49
N LEU A 49 -2.88 7.09 -0.02
CA LEU A 49 -3.17 7.41 -1.42
C LEU A 49 -1.89 7.26 -2.22
N TYR A 50 -1.97 6.60 -3.36
CA TYR A 50 -0.85 6.42 -4.29
C TYR A 50 -1.18 6.99 -5.66
N GLU A 51 -0.14 7.48 -6.33
CA GLU A 51 -0.21 7.85 -7.73
C GLU A 51 0.98 7.24 -8.47
N LEU A 52 0.68 6.58 -9.60
CA LEU A 52 1.66 5.96 -10.48
C LEU A 52 1.58 6.59 -11.86
N GLU A 53 2.70 7.09 -12.34
CA GLU A 53 2.88 7.40 -13.74
C GLU A 53 3.24 6.14 -14.53
N ARG A 54 3.23 6.22 -15.85
CA ARG A 54 3.61 5.10 -16.71
C ARG A 54 4.94 4.48 -16.31
N GLY A 55 4.97 3.17 -16.15
CA GLY A 55 6.13 2.39 -15.79
C GLY A 55 6.41 2.31 -14.29
N ASN A 56 5.71 3.09 -13.48
CA ASN A 56 5.82 2.99 -12.03
C ASN A 56 5.02 1.79 -11.49
N PHE A 57 5.53 1.22 -10.41
CA PHE A 57 4.90 0.06 -9.76
C PHE A 57 5.21 0.04 -8.26
N MET A 58 4.33 -0.62 -7.51
CA MET A 58 4.59 -1.05 -6.14
C MET A 58 4.88 -2.53 -6.17
N VAL A 59 6.04 -2.91 -5.64
CA VAL A 59 6.63 -4.24 -5.73
C VAL A 59 5.68 -5.36 -5.26
N PHE A 60 5.83 -6.55 -5.83
CA PHE A 60 5.09 -7.74 -5.42
C PHE A 60 5.43 -8.11 -3.98
N HIS A 61 4.44 -8.05 -3.10
CA HIS A 61 4.60 -8.26 -1.67
C HIS A 61 3.32 -8.77 -1.01
N PHE A 62 3.46 -9.26 0.19
CA PHE A 62 2.35 -9.52 1.10
C PHE A 62 2.70 -9.16 2.55
N HIS A 63 1.68 -8.92 3.34
CA HIS A 63 1.77 -8.63 4.77
C HIS A 63 1.44 -9.87 5.59
N HIS A 64 2.24 -10.19 6.59
CA HIS A 64 1.98 -11.33 7.46
C HIS A 64 0.84 -11.10 8.44
N GLY A 65 0.64 -9.88 8.90
CA GLY A 65 -0.36 -9.55 9.92
C GLY A 65 -1.47 -8.61 9.47
N SER A 66 -1.23 -7.80 8.45
CA SER A 66 -2.19 -6.79 7.96
C SER A 66 -2.98 -7.31 6.77
N GLU A 67 -4.26 -6.99 6.75
CA GLU A 67 -5.06 -7.08 5.53
C GLU A 67 -5.27 -5.69 4.94
N GLU A 68 -5.48 -5.62 3.63
CA GLU A 68 -5.61 -4.38 2.90
C GLU A 68 -6.81 -4.37 1.97
N LEU A 69 -7.37 -3.19 1.76
CA LEU A 69 -8.38 -2.90 0.75
C LEU A 69 -7.82 -1.85 -0.20
N LEU A 70 -7.70 -2.19 -1.49
CA LEU A 70 -7.37 -1.26 -2.55
C LEU A 70 -8.64 -0.79 -3.24
N VAL A 71 -8.71 0.51 -3.54
CA VAL A 71 -9.79 1.09 -4.36
C VAL A 71 -9.16 1.94 -5.46
N VAL A 72 -9.48 1.63 -6.72
CA VAL A 72 -9.02 2.42 -7.88
C VAL A 72 -9.84 3.69 -7.99
N LEU A 73 -9.19 4.84 -7.96
CA LEU A 73 -9.82 6.16 -8.04
C LEU A 73 -9.74 6.76 -9.45
N ARG A 74 -8.64 6.51 -10.17
CA ARG A 74 -8.39 7.02 -11.53
C ARG A 74 -7.50 6.05 -12.30
N GLY A 75 -7.78 5.91 -13.59
CA GLY A 75 -6.96 5.11 -14.51
C GLY A 75 -7.23 3.62 -14.39
N ARG A 76 -6.39 2.86 -15.06
CA ARG A 76 -6.54 1.41 -15.21
C ARG A 76 -5.23 0.69 -14.87
N PRO A 77 -4.91 0.52 -13.58
CA PRO A 77 -3.70 -0.20 -13.17
C PRO A 77 -3.78 -1.68 -13.51
N THR A 78 -2.62 -2.30 -13.68
CA THR A 78 -2.48 -3.74 -13.74
C THR A 78 -2.25 -4.29 -12.32
N LEU A 79 -3.10 -5.21 -11.91
CA LEU A 79 -2.95 -5.98 -10.69
C LEU A 79 -2.35 -7.34 -11.04
N ARG A 80 -1.24 -7.70 -10.39
CA ARG A 80 -0.68 -9.05 -10.36
C ARG A 80 -0.95 -9.67 -8.99
N THR A 81 -1.42 -10.90 -9.00
CA THR A 81 -1.60 -11.76 -7.82
C THR A 81 -0.99 -13.15 -8.10
N LEU A 82 -1.15 -14.07 -7.17
CA LEU A 82 -0.75 -15.47 -7.39
C LEU A 82 -1.55 -16.15 -8.52
N ASP A 83 -2.75 -15.67 -8.82
CA ASP A 83 -3.63 -16.20 -9.86
C ASP A 83 -3.35 -15.64 -11.27
N GLY A 84 -2.42 -14.69 -11.37
CA GLY A 84 -2.05 -14.05 -12.63
C GLY A 84 -2.26 -12.53 -12.60
N GLU A 85 -2.39 -11.95 -13.78
CA GLU A 85 -2.52 -10.52 -13.99
C GLU A 85 -3.86 -10.15 -14.60
N ARG A 86 -4.40 -9.01 -14.18
CA ARG A 86 -5.55 -8.37 -14.82
C ARG A 86 -5.47 -6.85 -14.66
N GLN A 87 -6.10 -6.15 -15.58
CA GLN A 87 -6.31 -4.72 -15.48
C GLN A 87 -7.54 -4.43 -14.61
N LEU A 88 -7.41 -3.46 -13.72
CA LEU A 88 -8.51 -2.95 -12.89
C LEU A 88 -9.15 -1.74 -13.57
N ASP A 89 -10.45 -1.59 -13.39
CA ASP A 89 -11.19 -0.40 -13.81
C ASP A 89 -11.36 0.60 -12.64
N GLU A 90 -11.63 1.85 -12.97
CA GLU A 90 -11.98 2.87 -11.97
C GLU A 90 -13.17 2.41 -11.14
N GLY A 91 -13.07 2.59 -9.82
CA GLY A 91 -14.10 2.19 -8.87
C GLY A 91 -14.01 0.73 -8.42
N GLU A 92 -13.15 -0.09 -9.02
CA GLU A 92 -12.94 -1.44 -8.49
C GLU A 92 -12.27 -1.40 -7.12
N ALA A 93 -12.74 -2.28 -6.25
CA ALA A 93 -12.16 -2.54 -4.93
C ALA A 93 -11.66 -3.98 -4.86
N VAL A 94 -10.45 -4.16 -4.32
CA VAL A 94 -9.80 -5.47 -4.18
C VAL A 94 -9.34 -5.65 -2.75
N HIS A 95 -9.69 -6.78 -2.14
CA HIS A 95 -9.25 -7.16 -0.80
C HIS A 95 -8.03 -8.09 -0.88
N PHE A 96 -7.02 -7.78 -0.11
CA PHE A 96 -5.83 -8.61 0.08
C PHE A 96 -5.80 -9.11 1.53
N PRO A 97 -6.06 -10.41 1.77
CA PRO A 97 -5.95 -10.98 3.10
C PRO A 97 -4.48 -10.97 3.59
N ALA A 98 -4.29 -11.06 4.88
CA ALA A 98 -2.97 -11.30 5.45
C ALA A 98 -2.41 -12.65 4.99
N GLY A 99 -1.09 -12.73 4.83
CA GLY A 99 -0.40 -13.93 4.39
C GLY A 99 -0.22 -14.03 2.88
N PRO A 100 0.39 -15.13 2.39
CA PRO A 100 0.76 -15.29 0.99
C PRO A 100 -0.41 -15.17 0.00
N ALA A 101 -1.61 -15.55 0.40
CA ALA A 101 -2.82 -15.42 -0.44
C ALA A 101 -3.16 -13.97 -0.80
N GLY A 102 -2.65 -12.99 -0.01
CA GLY A 102 -2.82 -11.56 -0.27
C GLY A 102 -1.69 -10.93 -1.09
N ALA A 103 -0.77 -11.73 -1.62
CA ALA A 103 0.36 -11.21 -2.39
C ALA A 103 -0.11 -10.48 -3.65
N HIS A 104 0.41 -9.28 -3.85
CA HIS A 104 0.02 -8.42 -4.97
C HIS A 104 1.10 -7.44 -5.40
N GLU A 105 1.01 -7.01 -6.64
CA GLU A 105 1.75 -5.91 -7.25
C GLU A 105 0.76 -5.02 -7.99
N ILE A 106 0.94 -3.74 -7.88
CA ILE A 106 0.20 -2.74 -8.67
C ILE A 106 1.19 -2.00 -9.56
N ARG A 107 0.93 -1.96 -10.87
CA ARG A 107 1.74 -1.19 -11.81
C ARG A 107 0.87 -0.42 -12.80
N ASN A 108 1.44 0.61 -13.36
CA ASN A 108 0.81 1.38 -14.42
C ASN A 108 1.50 1.12 -15.76
N ASP A 109 0.85 0.31 -16.60
CA ASP A 109 1.29 0.02 -17.97
C ASP A 109 0.64 0.93 -19.01
N THR A 110 -0.13 1.94 -18.59
CA THR A 110 -0.89 2.85 -19.46
C THR A 110 -0.18 4.20 -19.60
N ASP A 111 -0.65 5.02 -20.54
CA ASP A 111 -0.18 6.40 -20.73
C ASP A 111 -0.83 7.40 -19.77
N GLU A 112 -1.92 7.00 -19.09
CA GLU A 112 -2.63 7.83 -18.13
C GLU A 112 -2.10 7.60 -16.72
N THR A 113 -2.14 8.65 -15.91
CA THR A 113 -1.82 8.55 -14.49
C THR A 113 -2.85 7.67 -13.75
N VAL A 114 -2.37 6.77 -12.93
CA VAL A 114 -3.19 5.91 -12.08
C VAL A 114 -3.18 6.46 -10.66
N ARG A 115 -4.35 6.56 -10.04
CA ARG A 115 -4.50 6.92 -8.62
C ARG A 115 -5.34 5.87 -7.89
N TYR A 116 -4.87 5.40 -6.76
CA TYR A 116 -5.57 4.41 -5.94
C TYR A 116 -5.35 4.65 -4.45
N LEU A 117 -6.30 4.18 -3.67
CA LEU A 117 -6.26 4.18 -2.21
C LEU A 117 -5.98 2.76 -1.73
N VAL A 118 -5.11 2.63 -0.74
CA VAL A 118 -4.97 1.42 0.06
C VAL A 118 -5.30 1.76 1.50
N ALA A 119 -6.28 1.07 2.07
CA ALA A 119 -6.63 1.12 3.48
C ALA A 119 -6.40 -0.25 4.11
N GLY A 120 -5.86 -0.28 5.31
CA GLY A 120 -5.55 -1.53 5.97
C GLY A 120 -5.43 -1.40 7.50
N ILE A 121 -5.30 -2.53 8.15
CA ILE A 121 -5.10 -2.59 9.59
C ILE A 121 -3.61 -2.42 9.89
N ARG A 122 -3.28 -1.49 10.78
CA ARG A 122 -1.92 -1.33 11.29
C ARG A 122 -1.64 -2.40 12.34
N VAL A 123 -0.65 -3.21 12.08
CA VAL A 123 -0.11 -4.22 12.98
C VAL A 123 1.30 -3.82 13.39
N SER A 124 1.68 -4.05 14.63
CA SER A 124 3.03 -3.79 15.11
C SER A 124 3.45 -4.87 16.12
N PRO A 125 4.55 -5.59 15.88
CA PRO A 125 5.38 -5.55 14.69
C PRO A 125 4.71 -6.16 13.46
N GLU A 126 5.07 -5.70 12.28
CA GLU A 126 4.61 -6.22 10.99
C GLU A 126 5.80 -6.79 10.21
N ILE A 127 5.57 -7.87 9.50
CA ILE A 127 6.52 -8.43 8.54
C ILE A 127 5.90 -8.32 7.15
N VAL A 128 6.64 -7.75 6.22
CA VAL A 128 6.30 -7.68 4.80
C VAL A 128 7.28 -8.52 4.02
N GLU A 129 6.79 -9.44 3.22
CA GLU A 129 7.61 -10.34 2.42
C GLU A 129 7.49 -10.00 0.94
N TYR A 130 8.63 -10.06 0.25
CA TYR A 130 8.79 -9.73 -1.17
C TYR A 130 9.26 -10.99 -1.92
N PRO A 131 8.33 -11.83 -2.37
CA PRO A 131 8.68 -13.16 -2.90
C PRO A 131 9.64 -13.13 -4.08
N ASP A 132 9.45 -12.19 -5.03
CA ASP A 132 10.32 -12.07 -6.20
C ASP A 132 11.77 -11.72 -5.85
N LEU A 133 11.96 -11.06 -4.72
CA LEU A 133 13.26 -10.59 -4.25
C LEU A 133 13.87 -11.54 -3.20
N LYS A 134 13.10 -12.52 -2.73
CA LYS A 134 13.46 -13.43 -1.62
C LYS A 134 13.90 -12.65 -0.38
N LYS A 135 13.16 -11.59 -0.05
CA LYS A 135 13.46 -10.70 1.07
C LYS A 135 12.22 -10.47 1.92
N ALA A 136 12.46 -10.09 3.16
CA ALA A 136 11.44 -9.61 4.06
C ALA A 136 11.93 -8.38 4.81
N THR A 137 10.98 -7.52 5.20
CA THR A 137 11.22 -6.40 6.08
C THR A 137 10.39 -6.55 7.33
N GLY A 138 10.94 -6.14 8.47
CA GLY A 138 10.20 -5.98 9.71
C GLY A 138 9.97 -4.51 9.99
N GLN A 139 8.78 -4.18 10.44
CA GLN A 139 8.40 -2.82 10.81
C GLN A 139 7.74 -2.82 12.19
N SER A 140 8.15 -1.91 13.03
CA SER A 140 7.54 -1.69 14.34
C SER A 140 7.40 -0.19 14.60
N LYS A 141 6.70 0.15 15.69
CA LYS A 141 6.66 1.54 16.17
C LYS A 141 8.04 2.12 16.57
N HIS A 142 9.06 1.27 16.63
CA HIS A 142 10.43 1.65 16.96
C HIS A 142 11.37 1.76 15.75
N GLY A 143 10.91 1.37 14.55
CA GLY A 143 11.69 1.48 13.33
C GLY A 143 11.45 0.36 12.34
N LEU A 144 12.14 0.49 11.22
CA LEU A 144 12.21 -0.48 10.14
C LEU A 144 13.50 -1.27 10.27
N PHE A 145 13.43 -2.59 10.10
CA PHE A 145 14.59 -3.46 10.00
C PHE A 145 14.45 -4.41 8.82
N PHE A 146 15.56 -4.81 8.24
CA PHE A 146 15.58 -5.75 7.13
C PHE A 146 15.88 -7.15 7.65
N ILE A 147 15.08 -8.12 7.24
CA ILE A 147 15.37 -9.53 7.35
C ILE A 147 15.88 -9.96 5.98
N HIS A 148 17.14 -10.36 5.92
CA HIS A 148 17.73 -10.83 4.69
C HIS A 148 17.34 -12.28 4.42
N ASP A 149 17.13 -12.58 3.14
CA ASP A 149 17.02 -13.91 2.56
C ASP A 149 15.99 -14.82 3.26
N VAL A 150 14.77 -14.78 2.76
CA VAL A 150 13.78 -15.82 3.05
C VAL A 150 14.25 -17.08 2.31
N GLU A 151 14.86 -18.02 3.04
CA GLU A 151 15.17 -19.34 2.52
C GLU A 151 13.84 -20.10 2.39
N GLU A 152 13.52 -20.56 1.19
CA GLU A 152 12.44 -21.50 1.01
C GLU A 152 12.82 -22.77 1.77
N ASP A 153 11.98 -23.24 2.67
CA ASP A 153 12.14 -24.52 3.33
C ASP A 153 12.28 -25.60 2.25
N ALA A 154 13.38 -26.30 2.33
CA ALA A 154 13.72 -27.39 1.43
C ALA A 154 12.74 -28.57 1.58
#